data_e2eb1f958d9838c3e3f50388c5d25c8d
#
_entry.id   e2eb1f958d9838c3e3f50388c5d25c8d
#
_cell.length_a   1.000
_cell.length_b   1.000
_cell.length_c   1.000
_cell.angle_alpha   90.00
_cell.angle_beta   90.00
_cell.angle_gamma   90.00
#
_symmetry.space_group_name_H-M   'P 1'
#
loop_
_entity.id
_entity.type
_entity.pdbx_description
1 polymer ?
#
loop_
_entity_poly.entity_id
_entity_poly.type
_entity_poly.pdbx_seq_one_letter_code
_entity_poly.pdbx_strand_id
1 'polypeptide(L)'
;LLGLESTGKTIIITDNYLFPPNYDFTYENDLEKVLCFLKAKEIRYYGNQKLVNQNFFQKINHILKSVGTEITFYNISDFHDRFWINKDTLDGLVFGTSLNGIGRKLCYFDAITRDDAKTIIQYLEK
;
A
#
# COMPACT_ATOMS: atom_id res chain seq x y z
N LEU A 1 7.25 -1.63 -8.38
CA LEU A 1 5.84 -1.37 -8.69
C LEU A 1 5.59 -1.35 -10.19
N LEU A 2 6.59 -1.83 -10.92
CA LEU A 2 6.44 -2.06 -12.36
C LEU A 2 5.31 -3.08 -12.58
N GLY A 3 4.49 -2.83 -13.58
CA GLY A 3 3.40 -3.75 -13.92
C GLY A 3 2.06 -3.43 -13.28
N LEU A 4 1.98 -2.47 -12.34
CA LEU A 4 0.69 -2.08 -11.76
C LEU A 4 -0.08 -1.09 -12.62
N GLU A 5 0.60 -0.35 -13.49
CA GLU A 5 -0.01 0.66 -14.36
C GLU A 5 -0.96 1.58 -13.60
N SER A 6 -0.47 2.13 -12.51
CA SER A 6 -1.28 2.75 -11.48
C SER A 6 -1.79 4.16 -11.77
N THR A 7 -1.26 4.82 -12.81
CA THR A 7 -1.62 6.20 -13.12
C THR A 7 -3.13 6.36 -13.34
N GLY A 8 -3.76 7.21 -12.51
CA GLY A 8 -5.19 7.46 -12.59
C GLY A 8 -6.09 6.31 -12.13
N LYS A 9 -5.53 5.30 -11.51
CA LYS A 9 -6.24 4.09 -11.11
C LYS A 9 -6.44 4.02 -9.61
N THR A 10 -7.23 3.04 -9.16
CA THR A 10 -7.43 2.73 -7.75
C THR A 10 -6.49 1.61 -7.35
N ILE A 11 -5.63 1.87 -6.38
CA ILE A 11 -4.66 0.91 -5.87
C ILE A 11 -5.07 0.48 -4.47
N ILE A 12 -5.11 -0.83 -4.25
CA ILE A 12 -5.39 -1.40 -2.94
C ILE A 12 -4.06 -1.87 -2.34
N ILE A 13 -3.80 -1.44 -1.11
CA ILE A 13 -2.57 -1.82 -0.38
C ILE A 13 -3.00 -2.49 0.91
N THR A 14 -2.49 -3.69 1.17
CA THR A 14 -2.63 -4.36 2.47
C THR A 14 -1.25 -4.51 3.08
N ASP A 15 -1.01 -3.90 4.22
CA ASP A 15 0.28 -4.01 4.92
C ASP A 15 0.13 -3.45 6.33
N ASN A 16 0.24 -4.30 7.35
CA ASN A 16 0.14 -3.85 8.74
C ASN A 16 1.30 -2.96 9.18
N TYR A 17 2.40 -2.98 8.45
CA TYR A 17 3.63 -2.29 8.86
C TYR A 17 4.03 -1.14 7.94
N LEU A 18 3.11 -0.68 7.10
CA LEU A 18 3.39 0.43 6.18
C LEU A 18 3.63 1.75 6.92
N PHE A 19 2.90 1.97 8.02
CA PHE A 19 3.02 3.16 8.86
C PHE A 19 3.40 2.74 10.28
N PRO A 20 4.68 2.33 10.50
CA PRO A 20 5.10 1.80 11.79
C PRO A 20 5.15 2.88 12.86
N PRO A 21 5.07 2.51 14.15
CA PRO A 21 5.18 3.49 15.24
C PRO A 21 6.55 4.15 15.31
N ASN A 22 7.59 3.44 14.91
CA ASN A 22 8.96 3.98 14.90
C ASN A 22 9.50 3.88 13.48
N TYR A 23 9.98 4.99 12.97
CA TYR A 23 10.53 5.07 11.62
C TYR A 23 11.56 6.20 11.57
N ASP A 24 12.51 6.09 10.63
CA ASP A 24 13.49 7.15 10.41
C ASP A 24 13.08 8.01 9.20
N PHE A 25 13.81 9.10 9.02
CA PHE A 25 13.56 10.04 7.94
C PHE A 25 13.72 9.37 6.56
N THR A 26 14.66 8.44 6.46
CA THR A 26 14.89 7.73 5.19
C THR A 26 13.66 6.94 4.77
N TYR A 27 13.07 6.20 5.71
CA TYR A 27 11.86 5.45 5.42
C TYR A 27 10.69 6.37 5.03
N GLU A 28 10.50 7.45 5.78
CA GLU A 28 9.44 8.41 5.49
C GLU A 28 9.58 8.97 4.08
N ASN A 29 10.79 9.37 3.71
CA ASN A 29 11.07 9.93 2.39
C ASN A 29 10.85 8.90 1.28
N ASP A 30 11.29 7.68 1.49
CA ASP A 30 11.13 6.60 0.50
C ASP A 30 9.65 6.25 0.31
N LEU A 31 8.90 6.16 1.39
CA LEU A 31 7.46 5.86 1.31
C LEU A 31 6.73 6.97 0.56
N GLU A 32 7.02 8.23 0.87
CA GLU A 32 6.43 9.36 0.18
C GLU A 32 6.69 9.28 -1.32
N LYS A 33 7.95 9.01 -1.71
CA LYS A 33 8.32 8.92 -3.12
C LYS A 33 7.60 7.79 -3.83
N VAL A 34 7.53 6.61 -3.19
CA VAL A 34 6.88 5.45 -3.80
C VAL A 34 5.39 5.72 -4.01
N LEU A 35 4.71 6.22 -3.01
CA LEU A 35 3.27 6.46 -3.11
C LEU A 35 2.95 7.58 -4.10
N CYS A 36 3.75 8.63 -4.15
CA CYS A 36 3.58 9.69 -5.14
C CYS A 36 3.89 9.19 -6.56
N PHE A 37 4.88 8.31 -6.70
CA PHE A 37 5.25 7.74 -8.00
C PHE A 37 4.12 6.94 -8.64
N LEU A 38 3.25 6.34 -7.82
CA LEU A 38 2.10 5.60 -8.34
C LEU A 38 1.17 6.46 -9.17
N LYS A 39 1.08 7.76 -8.88
CA LYS A 39 0.17 8.70 -9.55
C LYS A 39 -1.25 8.17 -9.60
N ALA A 40 -1.65 7.43 -8.56
CA ALA A 40 -2.96 6.84 -8.46
C ALA A 40 -4.01 7.92 -8.23
N LYS A 41 -5.23 7.67 -8.69
CA LYS A 41 -6.37 8.50 -8.34
C LYS A 41 -6.76 8.29 -6.89
N GLU A 42 -6.77 7.04 -6.46
CA GLU A 42 -7.18 6.63 -5.13
C GLU A 42 -6.31 5.49 -4.63
N ILE A 43 -5.93 5.55 -3.35
CA ILE A 43 -5.29 4.44 -2.66
C ILE A 43 -6.20 4.02 -1.53
N ARG A 44 -6.55 2.74 -1.49
CA ARG A 44 -7.30 2.14 -0.38
C ARG A 44 -6.33 1.32 0.44
N TYR A 45 -6.00 1.82 1.62
CA TYR A 45 -5.04 1.19 2.50
C TYR A 45 -5.75 0.39 3.59
N TYR A 46 -5.48 -0.91 3.65
CA TYR A 46 -6.04 -1.82 4.65
C TYR A 46 -4.95 -2.24 5.61
N GLY A 47 -5.15 -1.99 6.88
CA GLY A 47 -4.19 -2.38 7.91
C GLY A 47 -4.85 -2.44 9.28
N ASN A 48 -4.11 -2.98 10.25
CA ASN A 48 -4.59 -3.07 11.63
C ASN A 48 -4.35 -1.72 12.33
N GLN A 49 -5.43 -1.06 12.74
CA GLN A 49 -5.32 0.26 13.36
C GLN A 49 -4.43 0.30 14.60
N LYS A 50 -4.26 -0.84 15.28
CA LYS A 50 -3.38 -0.92 16.46
C LYS A 50 -1.91 -0.84 16.09
N LEU A 51 -1.57 -1.13 14.83
CA LEU A 51 -0.20 -1.14 14.34
C LEU A 51 0.13 0.07 13.45
N VAL A 52 -0.88 0.89 13.15
CA VAL A 52 -0.72 2.04 12.26
C VAL A 52 -0.44 3.30 13.07
N ASN A 53 0.66 3.98 12.75
CA ASN A 53 0.96 5.30 13.31
C ASN A 53 0.08 6.34 12.62
N GLN A 54 -0.95 6.80 13.31
CA GLN A 54 -1.92 7.72 12.73
C GLN A 54 -1.32 9.08 12.35
N ASN A 55 -0.37 9.58 13.13
CA ASN A 55 0.29 10.85 12.80
C ASN A 55 1.08 10.74 11.51
N PHE A 56 1.79 9.64 11.32
CA PHE A 56 2.54 9.38 10.10
C PHE A 56 1.58 9.24 8.91
N PHE A 57 0.49 8.48 9.09
CA PHE A 57 -0.53 8.33 8.04
C PHE A 57 -1.09 9.68 7.62
N GLN A 58 -1.44 10.56 8.56
CA GLN A 58 -2.00 11.87 8.25
C GLN A 58 -1.01 12.75 7.50
N LYS A 59 0.27 12.66 7.85
CA LYS A 59 1.31 13.40 7.16
C LYS A 59 1.41 12.98 5.69
N ILE A 60 1.41 11.68 5.44
CA ILE A 60 1.46 11.14 4.08
C ILE A 60 0.16 11.48 3.32
N ASN A 61 -0.98 11.38 3.98
CA ASN A 61 -2.26 11.76 3.40
C ASN A 61 -2.23 13.20 2.88
N HIS A 62 -1.70 14.11 3.70
CA HIS A 62 -1.60 15.52 3.33
C HIS A 62 -0.74 15.70 2.07
N ILE A 63 0.40 15.02 2.01
CA ILE A 63 1.31 15.09 0.87
C ILE A 63 0.65 14.52 -0.39
N LEU A 64 0.00 13.37 -0.30
CA LEU A 64 -0.67 12.74 -1.43
C LEU A 64 -1.80 13.60 -1.96
N LYS A 65 -2.55 14.23 -1.07
CA LYS A 65 -3.62 15.12 -1.46
C LYS A 65 -3.12 16.28 -2.31
N SER A 66 -1.93 16.79 -2.00
CA SER A 66 -1.33 17.89 -2.75
C SER A 66 -0.94 17.50 -4.17
N VAL A 67 -0.77 16.21 -4.45
CA VAL A 67 -0.45 15.71 -5.80
C VAL A 67 -1.64 15.00 -6.47
N GLY A 68 -2.84 15.16 -5.90
CA GLY A 68 -4.07 14.66 -6.53
C GLY A 68 -4.44 13.22 -6.21
N THR A 69 -3.81 12.61 -5.21
CA THR A 69 -4.12 11.24 -4.80
C THR A 69 -4.88 11.24 -3.48
N GLU A 70 -6.02 10.57 -3.45
CA GLU A 70 -6.80 10.36 -2.23
C GLU A 70 -6.41 9.03 -1.61
N ILE A 71 -6.02 9.02 -0.33
CA ILE A 71 -5.76 7.79 0.41
C ILE A 71 -6.76 7.66 1.54
N THR A 72 -7.38 6.49 1.65
CA THR A 72 -8.35 6.18 2.69
C THR A 72 -7.87 4.95 3.46
N PHE A 73 -7.96 5.02 4.79
CA PHE A 73 -7.59 3.91 5.66
C PHE A 73 -8.82 3.08 6.01
N TYR A 74 -8.66 1.76 5.88
CA TYR A 74 -9.65 0.78 6.30
C TYR A 74 -9.03 -0.15 7.33
N ASN A 75 -9.65 -0.25 8.49
CA ASN A 75 -9.16 -1.13 9.54
C ASN A 75 -9.53 -2.58 9.24
N ILE A 76 -8.53 -3.47 9.23
CA ILE A 76 -8.73 -4.91 9.15
C ILE A 76 -7.73 -5.59 10.07
N SER A 77 -8.19 -6.42 11.01
CA SER A 77 -7.35 -6.94 12.07
C SER A 77 -6.84 -8.36 11.85
N ASP A 78 -7.43 -9.09 10.91
CA ASP A 78 -7.17 -10.51 10.70
C ASP A 78 -6.50 -10.83 9.36
N PHE A 79 -5.99 -9.81 8.67
CA PHE A 79 -5.34 -9.98 7.37
C PHE A 79 -3.87 -9.58 7.50
N HIS A 80 -2.97 -10.54 7.30
CA HIS A 80 -1.54 -10.34 7.53
C HIS A 80 -0.70 -10.30 6.27
N ASP A 81 -1.26 -10.62 5.12
CA ASP A 81 -0.53 -10.63 3.87
C ASP A 81 -0.35 -9.22 3.33
N ARG A 82 0.69 -9.04 2.52
CA ARG A 82 1.07 -7.73 2.00
C ARG A 82 0.90 -7.73 0.50
N PHE A 83 -0.21 -7.11 0.04
CA PHE A 83 -0.55 -7.04 -1.36
C PHE A 83 -0.65 -5.59 -1.84
N TRP A 84 -0.23 -5.37 -3.06
CA TRP A 84 -0.47 -4.12 -3.78
C TRP A 84 -1.19 -4.50 -5.06
N ILE A 85 -2.44 -4.08 -5.22
CA ILE A 85 -3.31 -4.51 -6.30
C ILE A 85 -3.92 -3.31 -7.01
N ASN A 86 -3.82 -3.29 -8.34
CA ASN A 86 -4.58 -2.36 -9.16
C ASN A 86 -6.01 -2.90 -9.30
N LYS A 87 -6.97 -2.22 -8.68
CA LYS A 87 -8.36 -2.67 -8.68
C LYS A 87 -8.97 -2.67 -10.08
N ASP A 88 -8.52 -1.76 -10.95
CA ASP A 88 -9.09 -1.61 -12.29
C ASP A 88 -8.60 -2.69 -13.26
N THR A 89 -7.34 -3.07 -13.17
CA THR A 89 -6.72 -4.05 -14.08
C THR A 89 -6.60 -5.44 -13.50
N LEU A 90 -6.70 -5.57 -12.17
CA LEU A 90 -6.46 -6.79 -11.40
C LEU A 90 -5.00 -7.27 -11.44
N ASP A 91 -4.08 -6.41 -11.86
CA ASP A 91 -2.65 -6.68 -11.70
C ASP A 91 -2.27 -6.48 -10.25
N GLY A 92 -1.45 -7.35 -9.71
CA GLY A 92 -1.08 -7.26 -8.31
C GLY A 92 0.25 -7.91 -7.99
N LEU A 93 0.78 -7.49 -6.83
CA LEU A 93 2.04 -7.98 -6.30
C LEU A 93 1.83 -8.40 -4.85
N VAL A 94 2.51 -9.48 -4.44
CA VAL A 94 2.61 -9.88 -3.06
C VAL A 94 4.04 -9.66 -2.61
N PHE A 95 4.23 -9.13 -1.40
CA PHE A 95 5.56 -8.86 -0.85
C PHE A 95 5.87 -9.83 0.28
N GLY A 96 7.11 -10.33 0.32
CA GLY A 96 7.61 -11.18 1.40
C GLY A 96 7.87 -10.39 2.67
N THR A 97 7.99 -9.06 2.56
CA THR A 97 8.12 -8.15 3.70
C THR A 97 7.37 -6.86 3.38
N SER A 98 7.09 -6.05 4.39
CA SER A 98 6.48 -4.73 4.15
C SER A 98 7.47 -3.81 3.45
N LEU A 99 6.98 -2.67 2.95
CA LEU A 99 7.82 -1.65 2.32
C LEU A 99 8.93 -1.18 3.27
N ASN A 100 8.69 -1.26 4.58
CA ASN A 100 9.66 -0.94 5.61
C ASN A 100 10.95 -1.76 5.48
N GLY A 101 10.91 -2.95 4.91
CA GLY A 101 12.08 -3.79 4.69
C GLY A 101 12.81 -3.52 3.38
N ILE A 102 12.21 -2.76 2.47
CA ILE A 102 12.79 -2.50 1.15
C ILE A 102 14.04 -1.62 1.29
N GLY A 103 15.13 -2.05 0.64
CA GLY A 103 16.39 -1.31 0.67
C GLY A 103 17.28 -1.60 1.86
N ARG A 104 16.79 -2.32 2.86
CA ARG A 104 17.56 -2.63 4.07
C ARG A 104 18.16 -4.04 4.03
N LYS A 105 17.52 -4.92 3.32
CA LYS A 105 17.96 -6.30 3.12
C LYS A 105 17.25 -6.84 1.91
N LEU A 106 17.58 -8.05 1.54
CA LEU A 106 16.95 -8.68 0.40
C LEU A 106 15.44 -8.74 0.62
N CYS A 107 14.72 -8.06 -0.26
CA CYS A 107 13.26 -8.06 -0.29
C CYS A 107 12.84 -8.72 -1.59
N TYR A 108 11.90 -9.64 -1.53
CA TYR A 108 11.37 -10.20 -2.77
C TYR A 108 9.86 -9.99 -2.85
N PHE A 109 9.38 -9.91 -4.07
CA PHE A 109 7.97 -9.80 -4.37
C PHE A 109 7.65 -10.67 -5.57
N ASP A 110 6.39 -11.00 -5.75
CA ASP A 110 5.94 -11.84 -6.85
C ASP A 110 4.60 -11.32 -7.37
N ALA A 111 4.33 -11.57 -8.64
CA ALA A 111 3.05 -11.23 -9.23
C ALA A 111 1.99 -12.25 -8.78
N ILE A 112 0.78 -11.77 -8.57
CA ILE A 112 -0.36 -12.65 -8.29
C ILE A 112 -1.23 -12.75 -9.53
N THR A 113 -2.00 -13.82 -9.64
CA THR A 113 -2.92 -13.98 -10.76
C THR A 113 -4.09 -13.01 -10.62
N ARG A 114 -4.75 -12.70 -11.73
CA ARG A 114 -5.94 -11.83 -11.69
C ARG A 114 -7.07 -12.47 -10.91
N ASP A 115 -7.21 -13.79 -10.95
CA ASP A 115 -8.21 -14.50 -10.15
C ASP A 115 -7.93 -14.34 -8.66
N ASP A 116 -6.67 -14.46 -8.24
CA ASP A 116 -6.30 -14.24 -6.85
C ASP A 116 -6.54 -12.79 -6.43
N ALA A 117 -6.19 -11.84 -7.27
CA ALA A 117 -6.45 -10.43 -7.00
C ALA A 117 -7.94 -10.18 -6.80
N LYS A 118 -8.78 -10.74 -7.65
CA LYS A 118 -10.23 -10.61 -7.53
C LYS A 118 -10.74 -11.21 -6.21
N THR A 119 -10.23 -12.37 -5.83
CA THR A 119 -10.62 -13.02 -4.58
C THR A 119 -10.24 -12.17 -3.37
N ILE A 120 -9.03 -11.60 -3.37
CA ILE A 120 -8.55 -10.74 -2.29
C ILE A 120 -9.45 -9.49 -2.18
N ILE A 121 -9.75 -8.85 -3.29
CA ILE A 121 -10.61 -7.66 -3.32
C ILE A 121 -11.99 -7.99 -2.76
N GLN A 122 -12.57 -9.11 -3.17
CA GLN A 122 -13.88 -9.53 -2.68
C GLN A 122 -13.87 -9.75 -1.17
N TYR A 123 -12.78 -10.30 -0.64
CA TYR A 123 -12.63 -10.48 0.81
C TYR A 123 -12.56 -9.13 1.53
N LEU A 124 -11.78 -8.20 1.00
CA LEU A 124 -11.57 -6.89 1.64
C LEU A 124 -12.82 -6.00 1.59
N GLU A 125 -13.62 -6.12 0.55
CA GLU A 125 -14.79 -5.26 0.33
C GLU A 125 -16.09 -5.84 0.88
N LYS A 126 -16.01 -6.86 1.70
CA LYS A 126 -17.21 -7.44 2.34
C LYS A 126 -18.00 -6.40 3.12
#